data_85bf5bc0fc2667e572b746bc50eef8e6
#
_entry.id   85bf5bc0fc2667e572b746bc50eef8e6
#
_cell.length_a   1.000
_cell.length_b   1.000
_cell.length_c   1.000
_cell.angle_alpha   90.00
_cell.angle_beta   90.00
_cell.angle_gamma   90.00
#
_symmetry.space_group_name_H-M   'P 1'
#
loop_
_entity.id
_entity.type
_entity.pdbx_description
1 polymer ?
#
loop_
_entity_poly.entity_id
_entity_poly.type
_entity_poly.pdbx_seq_one_letter_code
_entity_poly.pdbx_strand_id
1 'polypeptide(L)'
;QCDESTHPGEPPLDFLERVTMAKLSSVLPLIGDAPFAGVLVADTIVVIDGEILGKPSDLADARALLRRIVGRTHTVYTRFVVSKAEAPAEPAVGRTVSTSVTMRGASPSEIEAYAATEEGMDKAGAYAAQGIGAFLIERIDGSYSNVVGLPACEVVQELCRVGLLERYP
;
A
#
# COMPACT_ATOMS: atom_id res chain seq x y z
N GLN A 1 13.42 11.45 5.79
CA GLN A 1 12.54 11.17 4.65
C GLN A 1 13.09 9.97 3.91
N CYS A 2 12.26 8.97 3.65
CA CYS A 2 12.65 7.75 2.95
C CYS A 2 12.71 8.03 1.43
N ASP A 3 13.67 7.43 0.72
CA ASP A 3 13.70 7.46 -0.74
C ASP A 3 12.70 6.43 -1.30
N GLU A 4 11.62 6.94 -1.87
CA GLU A 4 10.56 6.15 -2.52
C GLU A 4 10.65 6.22 -4.07
N SER A 5 11.80 6.66 -4.63
CA SER A 5 11.99 6.66 -6.08
C SER A 5 12.18 5.24 -6.63
N THR A 6 11.66 4.98 -7.82
CA THR A 6 11.88 3.72 -8.53
C THR A 6 13.25 3.73 -9.20
N HIS A 7 13.95 2.60 -9.19
CA HIS A 7 15.21 2.43 -9.94
C HIS A 7 14.93 1.83 -11.32
N PRO A 8 15.71 2.20 -12.36
CA PRO A 8 15.54 1.64 -13.69
C PRO A 8 15.63 0.10 -13.69
N GLY A 9 14.58 -0.57 -14.17
CA GLY A 9 14.51 -2.03 -14.25
C GLY A 9 14.27 -2.76 -12.92
N GLU A 10 14.00 -2.04 -11.84
CA GLU A 10 13.70 -2.65 -10.54
C GLU A 10 12.32 -3.34 -10.58
N PRO A 11 12.23 -4.65 -10.28
CA PRO A 11 10.95 -5.35 -10.20
C PRO A 11 10.06 -4.75 -9.10
N PRO A 12 8.71 -4.72 -9.29
CA PRO A 12 7.80 -4.12 -8.31
C PRO A 12 7.92 -4.66 -6.88
N LEU A 13 8.16 -5.95 -6.69
CA LEU A 13 8.29 -6.54 -5.36
C LEU A 13 9.64 -6.20 -4.71
N ASP A 14 10.71 -6.08 -5.48
CA ASP A 14 12.03 -5.68 -4.97
C ASP A 14 11.99 -4.20 -4.54
N PHE A 15 11.36 -3.34 -5.35
CA PHE A 15 11.05 -1.96 -4.97
C PHE A 15 10.29 -1.90 -3.63
N LEU A 16 9.19 -2.65 -3.53
CA LEU A 16 8.35 -2.66 -2.34
C LEU A 16 9.12 -3.12 -1.09
N GLU A 17 9.97 -4.13 -1.23
CA GLU A 17 10.83 -4.59 -0.14
C GLU A 17 11.83 -3.52 0.29
N ARG A 18 12.55 -2.94 -0.66
CA ARG A 18 13.54 -1.89 -0.42
C ARG A 18 12.92 -0.68 0.28
N VAL A 19 11.79 -0.18 -0.22
CA VAL A 19 11.11 0.98 0.36
C VAL A 19 10.58 0.68 1.76
N THR A 20 10.00 -0.50 1.97
CA THR A 20 9.51 -0.89 3.31
C THR A 20 10.67 -0.97 4.32
N MET A 21 11.82 -1.51 3.94
CA MET A 21 13.01 -1.56 4.80
C MET A 21 13.60 -0.16 5.06
N ALA A 22 13.60 0.70 4.05
CA ALA A 22 14.03 2.09 4.23
C ALA A 22 13.09 2.85 5.19
N LYS A 23 11.76 2.58 5.15
CA LYS A 23 10.81 3.12 6.13
C LYS A 23 11.12 2.65 7.55
N LEU A 24 11.42 1.35 7.74
CA LEU A 24 11.84 0.86 9.06
C LEU A 24 13.06 1.64 9.56
N SER A 25 14.10 1.76 8.75
CA SER A 25 15.32 2.48 9.12
C SER A 25 15.06 3.97 9.42
N SER A 26 14.13 4.61 8.70
CA SER A 26 13.82 6.04 8.86
C SER A 26 13.01 6.35 10.11
N VAL A 27 12.23 5.40 10.63
CA VAL A 27 11.39 5.61 11.82
C VAL A 27 12.16 5.38 13.11
N LEU A 28 13.20 4.54 13.11
CA LEU A 28 13.97 4.19 14.32
C LEU A 28 14.53 5.41 15.07
N PRO A 29 15.13 6.42 14.41
CA PRO A 29 15.62 7.61 15.11
C PRO A 29 14.51 8.48 15.72
N LEU A 30 13.25 8.26 15.32
CA LEU A 30 12.08 8.99 15.82
C LEU A 30 11.45 8.34 17.06
N ILE A 31 11.85 7.11 17.38
CA ILE A 31 11.41 6.42 18.59
C ILE A 31 12.16 7.04 19.78
N GLY A 32 11.43 7.81 20.58
CA GLY A 32 11.98 8.40 21.81
C GLY A 32 12.17 7.38 22.94
N ASP A 33 12.36 7.86 24.16
CA ASP A 33 12.59 7.04 25.37
C ASP A 33 11.32 6.34 25.88
N ALA A 34 10.17 6.52 25.23
CA ALA A 34 8.93 5.85 25.63
C ALA A 34 9.05 4.33 25.42
N PRO A 35 8.58 3.50 26.36
CA PRO A 35 8.59 2.05 26.18
C PRO A 35 7.68 1.64 25.01
N PHE A 36 8.16 0.75 24.16
CA PHE A 36 7.41 0.16 23.04
C PHE A 36 7.68 -1.34 22.96
N ALA A 37 6.74 -2.09 22.39
CA ALA A 37 6.87 -3.54 22.21
C ALA A 37 7.54 -3.92 20.89
N GLY A 38 7.34 -3.11 19.87
CA GLY A 38 7.89 -3.34 18.54
C GLY A 38 7.54 -2.21 17.57
N VAL A 39 8.07 -2.29 16.36
CA VAL A 39 7.82 -1.33 15.27
C VAL A 39 7.12 -2.06 14.13
N LEU A 40 6.05 -1.49 13.62
CA LEU A 40 5.35 -1.93 12.42
C LEU A 40 5.46 -0.83 11.36
N VAL A 41 5.98 -1.18 10.21
CA VAL A 41 5.97 -0.33 9.02
C VAL A 41 5.32 -1.08 7.85
N ALA A 42 4.70 -0.34 6.94
CA ALA A 42 4.14 -0.91 5.73
C ALA A 42 4.28 0.05 4.55
N ASP A 43 4.30 -0.52 3.36
CA ASP A 43 4.18 0.22 2.12
C ASP A 43 3.28 -0.51 1.13
N THR A 44 2.60 0.25 0.27
CA THR A 44 1.61 -0.27 -0.67
C THR A 44 1.87 0.25 -2.07
N ILE A 45 1.84 -0.65 -3.04
CA ILE A 45 1.95 -0.32 -4.47
C ILE A 45 0.78 -0.90 -5.24
N VAL A 46 0.42 -0.21 -6.32
CA VAL A 46 -0.54 -0.66 -7.33
C VAL A 46 0.25 -1.08 -8.56
N VAL A 47 0.00 -2.27 -9.09
CA VAL A 47 0.73 -2.81 -10.25
C VAL A 47 -0.26 -3.23 -11.33
N ILE A 48 -0.04 -2.76 -12.56
CA ILE A 48 -0.74 -3.21 -13.77
C ILE A 48 0.27 -3.41 -14.90
N ASP A 49 0.12 -4.48 -15.67
CA ASP A 49 1.03 -4.84 -16.78
C ASP A 49 2.52 -4.94 -16.35
N GLY A 50 2.79 -5.26 -15.08
CA GLY A 50 4.15 -5.31 -14.53
C GLY A 50 4.74 -3.94 -14.13
N GLU A 51 3.98 -2.86 -14.29
CA GLU A 51 4.41 -1.50 -13.95
C GLU A 51 3.76 -1.01 -12.66
N ILE A 52 4.55 -0.31 -11.84
CA ILE A 52 4.06 0.36 -10.63
C ILE A 52 3.33 1.64 -11.04
N LEU A 53 2.09 1.80 -10.58
CA LEU A 53 1.37 3.06 -10.63
C LEU A 53 1.62 3.85 -9.35
N GLY A 54 2.31 4.97 -9.49
CA GLY A 54 2.59 5.88 -8.38
C GLY A 54 1.37 6.71 -7.97
N LYS A 55 1.62 7.66 -7.08
CA LYS A 55 0.67 8.73 -6.75
C LYS A 55 0.68 9.75 -7.90
N PRO A 56 -0.47 10.30 -8.27
CA PRO A 56 -0.53 11.31 -9.32
C PRO A 56 0.21 12.60 -8.89
N SER A 57 0.91 13.21 -9.82
CA SER A 57 1.58 14.49 -9.62
C SER A 57 0.63 15.69 -9.71
N ASP A 58 -0.44 15.54 -10.47
CA ASP A 58 -1.49 16.54 -10.69
C ASP A 58 -2.79 15.88 -11.17
N LEU A 59 -3.83 16.69 -11.41
CA LEU A 59 -5.13 16.20 -11.89
C LEU A 59 -5.07 15.59 -13.30
N ALA A 60 -4.15 16.02 -14.16
CA ALA A 60 -4.01 15.45 -15.49
C ALA A 60 -3.40 14.05 -15.41
N ASP A 61 -2.40 13.88 -14.56
CA ASP A 61 -1.79 12.59 -14.24
C ASP A 61 -2.79 11.65 -13.54
N ALA A 62 -3.58 12.15 -12.59
CA ALA A 62 -4.65 11.36 -11.96
C ALA A 62 -5.62 10.78 -12.99
N ARG A 63 -6.07 11.59 -13.97
CA ARG A 63 -6.90 11.11 -15.08
C ARG A 63 -6.19 10.07 -15.93
N ALA A 64 -4.91 10.25 -16.20
CA ALA A 64 -4.11 9.31 -16.98
C ALA A 64 -3.99 7.96 -16.27
N LEU A 65 -3.69 7.96 -14.97
CA LEU A 65 -3.62 6.75 -14.15
C LEU A 65 -4.97 6.03 -14.08
N LEU A 66 -6.07 6.76 -13.85
CA LEU A 66 -7.42 6.20 -13.82
C LEU A 66 -7.79 5.52 -15.14
N ARG A 67 -7.47 6.14 -16.31
CA ARG A 67 -7.71 5.52 -17.62
C ARG A 67 -6.96 4.21 -17.83
N ARG A 68 -5.85 4.00 -17.14
CA ARG A 68 -5.08 2.75 -17.22
C ARG A 68 -5.74 1.60 -16.49
N ILE A 69 -6.54 1.86 -15.45
CA ILE A 69 -7.09 0.84 -14.55
C ILE A 69 -8.59 0.62 -14.69
N VAL A 70 -9.38 1.61 -15.14
CA VAL A 70 -10.83 1.44 -15.34
C VAL A 70 -11.13 0.37 -16.39
N GLY A 71 -12.11 -0.49 -16.11
CA GLY A 71 -12.49 -1.63 -16.96
C GLY A 71 -11.47 -2.76 -16.96
N ARG A 72 -10.50 -2.76 -16.04
CA ARG A 72 -9.40 -3.75 -16.00
C ARG A 72 -9.18 -4.26 -14.59
N THR A 73 -8.39 -5.31 -14.48
CA THR A 73 -7.90 -5.85 -13.19
C THR A 73 -6.44 -5.45 -13.00
N HIS A 74 -6.12 -4.95 -11.82
CA HIS A 74 -4.78 -4.66 -11.36
C HIS A 74 -4.52 -5.35 -10.02
N THR A 75 -3.26 -5.38 -9.57
CA THR A 75 -2.89 -5.99 -8.30
C THR A 75 -2.39 -4.92 -7.34
N VAL A 76 -2.89 -4.97 -6.11
CA VAL A 76 -2.38 -4.19 -4.98
C VAL A 76 -1.51 -5.08 -4.12
N TYR A 77 -0.27 -4.67 -3.91
CA TYR A 77 0.65 -5.33 -3.00
C TYR A 77 0.91 -4.41 -1.80
N THR A 78 0.77 -4.95 -0.61
CA THR A 78 1.29 -4.31 0.61
C THR A 78 2.33 -5.22 1.24
N ARG A 79 3.51 -4.68 1.49
CA ARG A 79 4.51 -5.32 2.34
C ARG A 79 4.50 -4.65 3.71
N PHE A 80 4.46 -5.45 4.75
CA PHE A 80 4.68 -4.96 6.10
C PHE A 80 5.89 -5.67 6.73
N VAL A 81 6.54 -4.96 7.63
CA VAL A 81 7.66 -5.43 8.43
C VAL A 81 7.37 -5.14 9.89
N VAL A 82 7.61 -6.13 10.73
CA VAL A 82 7.53 -6.02 12.19
C VAL A 82 8.90 -6.30 12.77
N SER A 83 9.37 -5.44 13.65
CA SER A 83 10.54 -5.67 14.49
C SER A 83 10.17 -5.63 15.97
N LYS A 84 10.99 -6.24 16.83
CA LYS A 84 10.81 -6.24 18.29
C LYS A 84 11.63 -5.15 18.95
N ALA A 85 11.23 -4.72 20.14
CA ALA A 85 11.94 -3.68 20.88
C ALA A 85 13.39 -4.05 21.21
N GLU A 86 13.68 -5.35 21.40
CA GLU A 86 15.02 -5.85 21.69
C GLU A 86 16.00 -5.73 20.52
N ALA A 87 15.48 -5.73 19.28
CA ALA A 87 16.24 -5.60 18.04
C ALA A 87 15.45 -4.81 16.99
N PRO A 88 15.21 -3.51 17.21
CA PRO A 88 14.26 -2.74 16.40
C PRO A 88 14.71 -2.52 14.96
N ALA A 89 16.00 -2.67 14.66
CA ALA A 89 16.54 -2.58 13.31
C ALA A 89 16.45 -3.91 12.52
N GLU A 90 16.16 -5.02 13.22
CA GLU A 90 16.11 -6.36 12.63
C GLU A 90 14.65 -6.81 12.46
N PRO A 91 14.22 -7.12 11.23
CA PRO A 91 12.88 -7.65 11.00
C PRO A 91 12.67 -9.00 11.73
N ALA A 92 11.70 -9.06 12.62
CA ALA A 92 11.19 -10.33 13.15
C ALA A 92 10.23 -10.99 12.13
N VAL A 93 9.58 -10.16 11.30
CA VAL A 93 8.69 -10.56 10.21
C VAL A 93 8.82 -9.57 9.06
N GLY A 94 8.85 -10.10 7.83
CA GLY A 94 8.59 -9.37 6.60
C GLY A 94 7.61 -10.18 5.74
N ARG A 95 6.43 -9.63 5.43
CA ARG A 95 5.42 -10.32 4.64
C ARG A 95 4.80 -9.39 3.59
N THR A 96 4.64 -9.91 2.37
CA THR A 96 3.94 -9.23 1.29
C THR A 96 2.58 -9.91 1.07
N VAL A 97 1.53 -9.11 0.98
CA VAL A 97 0.15 -9.56 0.69
C VAL A 97 -0.27 -8.97 -0.64
N SER A 98 -0.89 -9.81 -1.48
CA SER A 98 -1.41 -9.41 -2.79
C SER A 98 -2.92 -9.49 -2.81
N THR A 99 -3.57 -8.56 -3.52
CA THR A 99 -5.02 -8.53 -3.73
C THR A 99 -5.31 -8.05 -5.13
N SER A 100 -6.13 -8.79 -5.87
CA SER A 100 -6.60 -8.37 -7.19
C SER A 100 -7.82 -7.46 -7.05
N VAL A 101 -7.79 -6.33 -7.76
CA VAL A 101 -8.90 -5.36 -7.80
C VAL A 101 -9.35 -5.21 -9.25
N THR A 102 -10.62 -5.53 -9.50
CA THR A 102 -11.27 -5.31 -10.80
C THR A 102 -12.06 -4.01 -10.74
N MET A 103 -11.74 -3.11 -11.64
CA MET A 103 -12.47 -1.86 -11.80
C MET A 103 -13.57 -2.03 -12.86
N ARG A 104 -14.75 -1.46 -12.60
CA ARG A 104 -15.76 -1.31 -13.63
C ARG A 104 -15.31 -0.36 -14.74
N GLY A 105 -15.90 -0.46 -15.91
CA GLY A 105 -15.74 0.58 -16.94
C GLY A 105 -16.28 1.92 -16.44
N ALA A 106 -15.62 3.01 -16.84
CA ALA A 106 -16.05 4.38 -16.54
C ALA A 106 -15.91 5.26 -17.79
N SER A 107 -16.89 6.14 -18.00
CA SER A 107 -16.85 7.14 -19.08
C SER A 107 -15.77 8.20 -18.79
N PRO A 108 -15.30 8.92 -19.84
CA PRO A 108 -14.38 10.04 -19.64
C PRO A 108 -14.92 11.09 -18.66
N SER A 109 -16.23 11.35 -18.66
CA SER A 109 -16.87 12.30 -17.72
C SER A 109 -16.88 11.81 -16.28
N GLU A 110 -17.03 10.50 -16.03
CA GLU A 110 -16.93 9.92 -14.69
C GLU A 110 -15.51 9.99 -14.16
N ILE A 111 -14.50 9.71 -15.00
CA ILE A 111 -13.09 9.84 -14.65
C ILE A 111 -12.75 11.29 -14.29
N GLU A 112 -13.23 12.26 -15.12
CA GLU A 112 -13.05 13.68 -14.87
C GLU A 112 -13.68 14.11 -13.54
N ALA A 113 -14.93 13.72 -13.30
CA ALA A 113 -15.65 14.04 -12.09
C ALA A 113 -14.97 13.46 -10.83
N TYR A 114 -14.50 12.20 -10.91
CA TYR A 114 -13.81 11.59 -9.79
C TYR A 114 -12.43 12.24 -9.53
N ALA A 115 -11.64 12.46 -10.59
CA ALA A 115 -10.35 13.14 -10.42
C ALA A 115 -10.50 14.54 -9.81
N ALA A 116 -11.55 15.27 -10.16
CA ALA A 116 -11.86 16.60 -9.61
C ALA A 116 -12.20 16.59 -8.10
N THR A 117 -12.51 15.42 -7.52
CA THR A 117 -12.68 15.31 -6.05
C THR A 117 -11.36 15.36 -5.30
N GLU A 118 -10.23 15.17 -5.98
CA GLU A 118 -8.88 15.07 -5.43
C GLU A 118 -8.67 13.92 -4.44
N GLU A 119 -9.68 13.05 -4.21
CA GLU A 119 -9.61 11.95 -3.23
C GLU A 119 -8.45 10.99 -3.48
N GLY A 120 -8.07 10.78 -4.75
CA GLY A 120 -7.00 9.87 -5.16
C GLY A 120 -5.61 10.50 -5.22
N MET A 121 -5.44 11.79 -4.92
CA MET A 121 -4.17 12.52 -5.16
C MET A 121 -3.02 12.02 -4.28
N ASP A 122 -3.29 11.49 -3.11
CA ASP A 122 -2.29 10.91 -2.21
C ASP A 122 -2.21 9.38 -2.27
N LYS A 123 -2.89 8.76 -3.26
CA LYS A 123 -3.02 7.31 -3.40
C LYS A 123 -2.32 6.76 -4.64
N ALA A 124 -1.65 5.62 -4.52
CA ALA A 124 -1.13 4.86 -5.66
C ALA A 124 -2.29 4.48 -6.60
N GLY A 125 -2.11 4.67 -7.92
CA GLY A 125 -3.14 4.42 -8.92
C GLY A 125 -4.28 5.45 -8.96
N ALA A 126 -4.16 6.55 -8.22
CA ALA A 126 -5.09 7.68 -8.22
C ALA A 126 -6.53 7.35 -7.78
N TYR A 127 -6.75 6.33 -6.93
CA TYR A 127 -8.06 6.03 -6.38
C TYR A 127 -8.00 5.60 -4.92
N ALA A 128 -9.10 5.78 -4.18
CA ALA A 128 -9.30 5.30 -2.83
C ALA A 128 -10.34 4.17 -2.82
N ALA A 129 -10.02 3.04 -2.16
CA ALA A 129 -10.99 1.96 -1.98
C ALA A 129 -12.04 2.30 -0.91
N GLN A 130 -11.73 3.24 -0.02
CA GLN A 130 -12.64 3.84 0.94
C GLN A 130 -13.08 5.20 0.40
N GLY A 131 -14.32 5.57 0.61
CA GLY A 131 -14.84 6.86 0.17
C GLY A 131 -15.50 6.81 -1.22
N ILE A 132 -15.40 7.90 -1.97
CA ILE A 132 -16.08 8.08 -3.27
C ILE A 132 -15.58 7.06 -4.29
N GLY A 133 -14.26 6.80 -4.35
CA GLY A 133 -13.65 5.89 -5.32
C GLY A 133 -14.15 4.45 -5.25
N ALA A 134 -14.83 4.06 -4.17
CA ALA A 134 -15.44 2.74 -4.04
C ALA A 134 -16.42 2.42 -5.19
N PHE A 135 -17.07 3.43 -5.80
CA PHE A 135 -18.00 3.22 -6.92
C PHE A 135 -17.33 2.70 -8.20
N LEU A 136 -16.01 2.87 -8.32
CA LEU A 136 -15.22 2.35 -9.45
C LEU A 136 -14.87 0.87 -9.29
N ILE A 137 -14.91 0.33 -8.06
CA ILE A 137 -14.50 -1.04 -7.77
C ILE A 137 -15.67 -1.98 -8.02
N GLU A 138 -15.49 -2.91 -8.97
CA GLU A 138 -16.46 -3.96 -9.26
C GLU A 138 -16.24 -5.20 -8.36
N ARG A 139 -14.97 -5.56 -8.13
CA ARG A 139 -14.61 -6.75 -7.35
C ARG A 139 -13.24 -6.61 -6.69
N ILE A 140 -13.13 -7.15 -5.48
CA ILE A 140 -11.87 -7.37 -4.77
C ILE A 140 -11.73 -8.88 -4.54
N ASP A 141 -10.59 -9.45 -4.96
CA ASP A 141 -10.23 -10.85 -4.74
C ASP A 141 -8.98 -10.91 -3.87
N GLY A 142 -9.16 -11.16 -2.59
CA GLY A 142 -8.14 -11.12 -1.55
C GLY A 142 -8.56 -10.27 -0.34
N SER A 143 -7.59 -9.58 0.27
CA SER A 143 -7.79 -8.79 1.48
C SER A 143 -8.21 -7.35 1.16
N TYR A 144 -9.41 -6.94 1.58
CA TYR A 144 -9.85 -5.55 1.46
C TYR A 144 -8.93 -4.59 2.24
N SER A 145 -8.54 -4.95 3.45
CA SER A 145 -7.64 -4.12 4.27
C SER A 145 -6.25 -3.97 3.64
N ASN A 146 -5.80 -4.95 2.83
CA ASN A 146 -4.61 -4.83 2.00
C ASN A 146 -4.76 -3.70 0.96
N VAL A 147 -5.91 -3.64 0.28
CA VAL A 147 -6.19 -2.58 -0.71
C VAL A 147 -6.23 -1.21 -0.07
N VAL A 148 -6.67 -1.13 1.18
CA VAL A 148 -6.68 0.12 1.96
C VAL A 148 -5.27 0.56 2.39
N GLY A 149 -4.31 -0.39 2.48
CA GLY A 149 -2.90 -0.09 2.77
C GLY A 149 -2.27 -0.82 3.96
N LEU A 150 -3.06 -1.62 4.71
CA LEU A 150 -2.53 -2.47 5.77
C LEU A 150 -3.35 -3.77 5.88
N PRO A 151 -2.80 -4.95 5.53
CA PRO A 151 -3.52 -6.22 5.60
C PRO A 151 -3.71 -6.67 7.06
N ALA A 152 -4.78 -6.16 7.68
CA ALA A 152 -5.00 -6.25 9.13
C ALA A 152 -5.04 -7.69 9.65
N CYS A 153 -5.66 -8.62 8.91
CA CYS A 153 -5.72 -10.02 9.31
C CYS A 153 -4.32 -10.62 9.40
N GLU A 154 -3.52 -10.46 8.35
CA GLU A 154 -2.16 -10.99 8.25
C GLU A 154 -1.22 -10.33 9.27
N VAL A 155 -1.36 -9.02 9.48
CA VAL A 155 -0.59 -8.28 10.49
C VAL A 155 -0.86 -8.84 11.88
N VAL A 156 -2.12 -9.02 12.27
CA VAL A 156 -2.46 -9.55 13.60
C VAL A 156 -1.99 -11.00 13.77
N GLN A 157 -2.13 -11.84 12.74
CA GLN A 157 -1.59 -13.21 12.76
C GLN A 157 -0.08 -13.22 13.03
N GLU A 158 0.67 -12.35 12.36
CA GLU A 158 2.12 -12.28 12.53
C GLU A 158 2.52 -11.68 13.90
N LEU A 159 1.79 -10.66 14.40
CA LEU A 159 2.01 -10.12 15.74
C LEU A 159 1.82 -11.19 16.83
N CYS A 160 0.77 -12.02 16.70
CA CYS A 160 0.58 -13.16 17.61
C CYS A 160 1.71 -14.18 17.47
N ARG A 161 2.12 -14.53 16.24
CA ARG A 161 3.16 -15.52 15.98
C ARG A 161 4.51 -15.13 16.58
N VAL A 162 4.84 -13.83 16.56
CA VAL A 162 6.11 -13.34 17.14
C VAL A 162 6.01 -12.94 18.62
N GLY A 163 4.82 -13.08 19.23
CA GLY A 163 4.61 -12.83 20.66
C GLY A 163 4.47 -11.34 21.02
N LEU A 164 4.18 -10.47 20.06
CA LEU A 164 3.89 -9.05 20.29
C LEU A 164 2.41 -8.80 20.63
N LEU A 165 1.57 -9.77 20.35
CA LEU A 165 0.16 -9.78 20.73
C LEU A 165 -0.17 -11.15 21.31
N GLU A 166 -0.73 -11.22 22.53
CA GLU A 166 -1.04 -12.49 23.19
C GLU A 166 -2.31 -13.15 22.64
N ARG A 167 -3.31 -12.33 22.31
CA ARG A 167 -4.62 -12.78 21.77
C ARG A 167 -5.34 -11.63 21.07
N TYR A 168 -6.32 -11.99 20.27
CA TYR A 168 -7.29 -11.02 19.75
C TYR A 168 -8.14 -10.45 20.91
N PRO A 169 -8.55 -9.18 20.78
CA PRO A 169 -9.49 -8.57 21.71
C PRO A 169 -10.85 -9.30 21.71
#